data_7ecf2ca857dff0d264501abb625864c5
#
_entry.id   7ecf2ca857dff0d264501abb625864c5
#
_cell.length_a   1.000
_cell.length_b   1.000
_cell.length_c   1.000
_cell.angle_alpha   90.00
_cell.angle_beta   90.00
_cell.angle_gamma   90.00
#
_symmetry.space_group_name_H-M   'P 1'
#
loop_
_entity.id
_entity.type
_entity.pdbx_description
1 polymer ?
#
loop_
_entity_poly.entity_id
_entity_poly.type
_entity_poly.pdbx_seq_one_letter_code
_entity_poly.pdbx_strand_id
1 'polypeptide(L)'
;AMTVPGTKALVGYSGIYDLEKAAITMKTKDAQRIAYFCDRDPKVLREASPINLIPKKNVPASMLVCGTCDVTVECEQSEMFASALKKKGGVCDLLTYKYYDHNVSSKTSDKMEEIFFKSVDFLTTYMK
;
A
#
# COMPACT_ATOMS: atom_id res chain seq x y z
N ALA A 1 -9.33 -5.77 0.75
CA ALA A 1 -9.29 -5.82 2.21
C ALA A 1 -10.13 -4.70 2.83
N MET A 2 -9.99 -3.44 2.40
CA MET A 2 -10.74 -2.31 2.98
C MET A 2 -12.27 -2.44 2.89
N THR A 3 -12.77 -3.18 1.92
CA THR A 3 -14.21 -3.40 1.68
C THR A 3 -14.71 -4.75 2.16
N VAL A 4 -13.86 -5.61 2.69
CA VAL A 4 -14.25 -6.93 3.21
C VAL A 4 -14.71 -6.77 4.66
N PRO A 5 -15.98 -7.10 4.97
CA PRO A 5 -16.48 -7.03 6.33
C PRO A 5 -15.68 -7.93 7.28
N GLY A 6 -15.40 -7.41 8.48
CA GLY A 6 -14.67 -8.16 9.49
C GLY A 6 -13.14 -8.18 9.33
N THR A 7 -12.59 -7.50 8.34
CA THR A 7 -11.13 -7.31 8.25
C THR A 7 -10.63 -6.53 9.46
N LYS A 8 -9.79 -7.15 10.30
CA LYS A 8 -9.20 -6.53 11.49
C LYS A 8 -7.85 -5.90 11.22
N ALA A 9 -7.04 -6.53 10.38
CA ALA A 9 -5.69 -6.09 10.05
C ALA A 9 -5.35 -6.36 8.58
N LEU A 10 -4.39 -5.60 8.05
CA LEU A 10 -3.79 -5.84 6.74
C LEU A 10 -2.30 -5.51 6.75
N VAL A 11 -1.58 -6.17 5.86
CA VAL A 11 -0.19 -5.85 5.54
C VAL A 11 -0.10 -5.60 4.04
N GLY A 12 0.51 -4.49 3.65
CA GLY A 12 0.70 -4.12 2.25
C GLY A 12 2.17 -3.88 1.92
N TYR A 13 2.68 -4.57 0.90
CA TYR A 13 4.03 -4.41 0.39
C TYR A 13 4.01 -3.69 -0.94
N SER A 14 4.75 -2.59 -1.05
CA SER A 14 4.94 -1.84 -2.31
C SER A 14 3.63 -1.67 -3.10
N GLY A 15 2.52 -1.39 -2.38
CA GLY A 15 1.18 -1.41 -2.94
C GLY A 15 0.81 -0.12 -3.65
N ILE A 16 -0.11 -0.23 -4.62
CA ILE A 16 -0.78 0.91 -5.24
C ILE A 16 -2.07 1.17 -4.47
N TYR A 17 -2.22 2.35 -3.92
CA TYR A 17 -3.36 2.73 -3.07
C TYR A 17 -4.20 3.86 -3.66
N ASP A 18 -3.63 4.64 -4.57
CA ASP A 18 -4.31 5.64 -5.40
C ASP A 18 -4.08 5.33 -6.88
N LEU A 19 -5.06 4.67 -7.49
CA LEU A 19 -4.97 4.23 -8.89
C LEU A 19 -5.00 5.41 -9.87
N GLU A 20 -5.75 6.48 -9.54
CA GLU A 20 -5.83 7.68 -10.39
C GLU A 20 -4.46 8.36 -10.46
N LYS A 21 -3.81 8.54 -9.31
CA LYS A 21 -2.47 9.11 -9.24
C LYS A 21 -1.45 8.18 -9.90
N ALA A 22 -1.49 6.88 -9.61
CA ALA A 22 -0.58 5.90 -10.20
C ALA A 22 -0.65 5.89 -11.73
N ALA A 23 -1.83 5.98 -12.32
CA ALA A 23 -2.02 6.02 -13.76
C ALA A 23 -1.33 7.23 -14.43
N ILE A 24 -1.12 8.31 -13.66
CA ILE A 24 -0.45 9.54 -14.13
C ILE A 24 1.05 9.50 -13.86
N THR A 25 1.45 9.05 -12.67
CA THR A 25 2.85 9.20 -12.20
C THR A 25 3.73 8.01 -12.55
N MET A 26 3.18 6.80 -12.59
CA MET A 26 3.96 5.60 -12.91
C MET A 26 4.36 5.60 -14.39
N LYS A 27 5.66 5.48 -14.65
CA LYS A 27 6.24 5.48 -16.01
C LYS A 27 6.33 4.07 -16.62
N THR A 28 5.86 3.05 -15.93
CA THR A 28 5.99 1.66 -16.34
C THR A 28 4.82 1.20 -17.22
N LYS A 29 5.03 0.08 -17.95
CA LYS A 29 3.94 -0.60 -18.68
C LYS A 29 2.81 -1.06 -17.76
N ASP A 30 3.09 -1.27 -16.48
CA ASP A 30 2.10 -1.72 -15.50
C ASP A 30 1.12 -0.61 -15.11
N ALA A 31 1.58 0.65 -15.02
CA ALA A 31 0.68 1.79 -14.87
C ALA A 31 -0.26 1.95 -16.07
N GLN A 32 0.26 1.74 -17.28
CA GLN A 32 -0.57 1.75 -18.47
C GLN A 32 -1.61 0.62 -18.46
N ARG A 33 -1.25 -0.57 -17.95
CA ARG A 33 -2.19 -1.68 -17.77
C ARG A 33 -3.28 -1.34 -16.75
N ILE A 34 -2.95 -0.77 -15.59
CA ILE A 34 -3.94 -0.33 -14.60
C ILE A 34 -4.92 0.65 -15.22
N ALA A 35 -4.43 1.67 -15.92
CA ALA A 35 -5.28 2.62 -16.62
C ALA A 35 -6.15 1.95 -17.69
N TYR A 36 -5.62 0.94 -18.38
CA TYR A 36 -6.33 0.19 -19.42
C TYR A 36 -7.46 -0.67 -18.84
N PHE A 37 -7.25 -1.35 -17.72
CA PHE A 37 -8.28 -2.15 -17.04
C PHE A 37 -9.49 -1.33 -16.59
N CYS A 38 -9.32 -0.04 -16.38
CA CYS A 38 -10.38 0.87 -15.98
C CYS A 38 -10.83 1.78 -17.15
N ASP A 39 -10.61 1.37 -18.39
CA ASP A 39 -10.91 2.13 -19.62
C ASP A 39 -10.38 3.58 -19.59
N ARG A 40 -9.33 3.82 -18.80
CA ARG A 40 -8.75 5.14 -18.52
C ARG A 40 -9.77 6.16 -17.96
N ASP A 41 -10.89 5.69 -17.41
CA ASP A 41 -11.87 6.54 -16.78
C ASP A 41 -11.37 6.96 -15.37
N PRO A 42 -11.08 8.25 -15.15
CA PRO A 42 -10.60 8.74 -13.86
C PRO A 42 -11.61 8.48 -12.73
N LYS A 43 -12.91 8.44 -13.04
CA LYS A 43 -13.94 8.14 -12.04
C LYS A 43 -13.82 6.69 -11.56
N VAL A 44 -13.68 5.74 -12.49
CA VAL A 44 -13.52 4.31 -12.16
C VAL A 44 -12.22 4.09 -11.38
N LEU A 45 -11.11 4.71 -11.80
CA LEU A 45 -9.83 4.64 -11.08
C LEU A 45 -9.96 5.17 -9.64
N ARG A 46 -10.65 6.29 -9.46
CA ARG A 46 -10.88 6.90 -8.13
C ARG A 46 -11.75 6.01 -7.26
N GLU A 47 -12.85 5.49 -7.79
CA GLU A 47 -13.78 4.62 -7.05
C GLU A 47 -13.14 3.28 -6.67
N ALA A 48 -12.22 2.76 -7.49
CA ALA A 48 -11.48 1.52 -7.22
C ALA A 48 -10.25 1.72 -6.32
N SER A 49 -9.81 2.96 -6.09
CA SER A 49 -8.60 3.27 -5.30
C SER A 49 -8.78 2.91 -3.82
N PRO A 50 -7.91 2.06 -3.23
CA PRO A 50 -7.98 1.70 -1.81
C PRO A 50 -8.05 2.90 -0.86
N ILE A 51 -7.37 4.00 -1.17
CA ILE A 51 -7.36 5.23 -0.37
C ILE A 51 -8.75 5.84 -0.21
N ASN A 52 -9.62 5.68 -1.20
CA ASN A 52 -11.00 6.18 -1.19
C ASN A 52 -11.99 5.18 -0.55
N LEU A 53 -11.55 3.95 -0.33
CA LEU A 53 -12.35 2.86 0.23
C LEU A 53 -12.10 2.64 1.73
N ILE A 54 -11.35 3.51 2.39
CA ILE A 54 -11.10 3.43 3.83
C ILE A 54 -12.44 3.63 4.57
N PRO A 55 -12.87 2.66 5.38
CA PRO A 55 -14.15 2.74 6.07
C PRO A 55 -14.19 3.90 7.07
N LYS A 56 -15.40 4.41 7.34
CA LYS A 56 -15.61 5.49 8.33
C LYS A 56 -15.48 5.02 9.78
N LYS A 57 -15.66 3.72 10.01
CA LYS A 57 -15.57 3.07 11.33
C LYS A 57 -14.85 1.74 11.18
N ASN A 58 -14.24 1.28 12.27
CA ASN A 58 -13.52 0.00 12.30
C ASN A 58 -12.45 -0.09 11.19
N VAL A 59 -11.65 0.98 11.06
CA VAL A 59 -10.53 1.01 10.12
C VAL A 59 -9.56 -0.12 10.48
N PRO A 60 -9.25 -1.04 9.56
CA PRO A 60 -8.32 -2.13 9.85
C PRO A 60 -6.94 -1.60 10.26
N ALA A 61 -6.35 -2.19 11.29
CA ALA A 61 -4.96 -1.92 11.60
C ALA A 61 -4.08 -2.28 10.39
N SER A 62 -3.17 -1.42 10.02
CA SER A 62 -2.44 -1.56 8.76
C SER A 62 -0.94 -1.45 8.97
N MET A 63 -0.18 -2.35 8.37
CA MET A 63 1.27 -2.23 8.24
C MET A 63 1.59 -2.08 6.75
N LEU A 64 2.28 -1.02 6.39
CA LEU A 64 2.67 -0.73 5.01
C LEU A 64 4.19 -0.74 4.89
N VAL A 65 4.68 -1.31 3.81
CA VAL A 65 6.12 -1.46 3.57
C VAL A 65 6.45 -0.94 2.19
N CYS A 66 7.48 -0.11 2.07
CA CYS A 66 7.99 0.37 0.78
C CYS A 66 9.50 0.63 0.80
N GLY A 67 10.11 0.55 -0.38
CA GLY A 67 11.50 0.93 -0.62
C GLY A 67 11.60 2.31 -1.27
N THR A 68 12.57 3.13 -0.86
CA THR A 68 12.71 4.50 -1.41
C THR A 68 13.31 4.53 -2.83
N CYS A 69 13.86 3.41 -3.31
CA CYS A 69 14.34 3.26 -4.68
C CYS A 69 13.40 2.38 -5.53
N ASP A 70 12.16 2.22 -5.10
CA ASP A 70 11.14 1.54 -5.88
C ASP A 70 10.76 2.41 -7.09
N VAL A 71 11.16 1.94 -8.28
CA VAL A 71 10.85 2.60 -9.56
C VAL A 71 9.59 2.02 -10.23
N THR A 72 9.01 0.97 -9.64
CA THR A 72 7.78 0.34 -10.11
C THR A 72 6.56 0.99 -9.47
N VAL A 73 6.57 1.10 -8.14
CA VAL A 73 5.53 1.76 -7.35
C VAL A 73 6.21 2.71 -6.37
N GLU A 74 6.08 3.99 -6.59
CA GLU A 74 6.70 4.99 -5.73
C GLU A 74 6.25 4.85 -4.27
N CYS A 75 7.21 4.94 -3.33
CA CYS A 75 6.96 4.83 -1.88
C CYS A 75 5.90 5.84 -1.40
N GLU A 76 5.74 6.95 -2.12
CA GLU A 76 4.70 7.97 -1.89
C GLU A 76 3.28 7.37 -1.84
N GLN A 77 3.00 6.29 -2.60
CA GLN A 77 1.71 5.60 -2.54
C GLN A 77 1.43 5.05 -1.12
N SER A 78 2.43 4.44 -0.50
CA SER A 78 2.33 3.95 0.88
C SER A 78 2.23 5.09 1.89
N GLU A 79 2.98 6.17 1.70
CA GLU A 79 2.97 7.35 2.58
C GLU A 79 1.60 8.05 2.58
N MET A 80 1.02 8.26 1.40
CA MET A 80 -0.32 8.84 1.26
C MET A 80 -1.38 7.98 1.92
N PHE A 81 -1.32 6.67 1.70
CA PHE A 81 -2.31 5.75 2.26
C PHE A 81 -2.18 5.66 3.79
N ALA A 82 -0.96 5.61 4.33
CA ALA A 82 -0.71 5.66 5.77
C ALA A 82 -1.29 6.93 6.40
N SER A 83 -1.08 8.08 5.76
CA SER A 83 -1.64 9.36 6.20
C SER A 83 -3.18 9.33 6.19
N ALA A 84 -3.78 8.80 5.14
CA ALA A 84 -5.23 8.70 5.02
C ALA A 84 -5.84 7.77 6.07
N LEU A 85 -5.21 6.61 6.34
CA LEU A 85 -5.62 5.69 7.40
C LEU A 85 -5.61 6.36 8.77
N LYS A 86 -4.53 7.05 9.12
CA LYS A 86 -4.38 7.77 10.39
C LYS A 86 -5.42 8.89 10.54
N LYS A 87 -5.69 9.65 9.47
CA LYS A 87 -6.74 10.69 9.45
C LYS A 87 -8.14 10.13 9.70
N LYS A 88 -8.37 8.85 9.36
CA LYS A 88 -9.63 8.13 9.64
C LYS A 88 -9.65 7.45 11.02
N GLY A 89 -8.64 7.70 11.86
CA GLY A 89 -8.53 7.11 13.20
C GLY A 89 -8.01 5.68 13.21
N GLY A 90 -7.46 5.18 12.11
CA GLY A 90 -6.84 3.86 12.03
C GLY A 90 -5.42 3.83 12.57
N VAL A 91 -5.02 2.66 13.05
CA VAL A 91 -3.61 2.37 13.39
C VAL A 91 -2.88 2.04 12.10
N CYS A 92 -1.74 2.67 11.86
CA CYS A 92 -0.92 2.38 10.68
C CYS A 92 0.57 2.50 10.99
N ASP A 93 1.29 1.39 10.81
CA ASP A 93 2.74 1.33 10.82
C ASP A 93 3.24 1.43 9.38
N LEU A 94 4.11 2.40 9.11
CA LEU A 94 4.77 2.58 7.81
C LEU A 94 6.25 2.24 7.96
N LEU A 95 6.69 1.18 7.30
CA LEU A 95 8.07 0.74 7.25
C LEU A 95 8.69 1.20 5.92
N THR A 96 9.54 2.20 5.97
CA THR A 96 10.25 2.74 4.81
C THR A 96 11.70 2.28 4.84
N TYR A 97 12.13 1.54 3.81
CA TYR A 97 13.49 1.03 3.66
C TYR A 97 14.28 1.90 2.68
N LYS A 98 15.25 2.62 3.21
CA LYS A 98 16.07 3.55 2.42
C LYS A 98 16.97 2.78 1.45
N TYR A 99 16.97 3.18 0.18
CA TYR A 99 17.74 2.57 -0.92
C TYR A 99 17.29 1.16 -1.33
N TYR A 100 16.11 0.72 -0.93
CA TYR A 100 15.53 -0.57 -1.33
C TYR A 100 14.55 -0.40 -2.49
N ASP A 101 14.49 -1.41 -3.34
CA ASP A 101 13.64 -1.48 -4.54
C ASP A 101 12.21 -1.99 -4.25
N HIS A 102 11.48 -2.33 -5.31
CA HIS A 102 10.11 -2.85 -5.25
C HIS A 102 9.98 -4.16 -4.44
N ASN A 103 11.00 -5.00 -4.46
CA ASN A 103 11.03 -6.25 -3.71
C ASN A 103 11.56 -6.07 -2.27
N VAL A 104 11.73 -4.83 -1.84
CA VAL A 104 12.37 -4.47 -0.57
C VAL A 104 13.75 -5.14 -0.45
N SER A 105 14.48 -5.14 -1.54
CA SER A 105 15.86 -5.61 -1.64
C SER A 105 16.79 -4.50 -2.12
N SER A 106 18.08 -4.68 -1.87
CA SER A 106 19.15 -3.83 -2.37
C SER A 106 20.30 -4.71 -2.87
N LYS A 107 21.31 -4.10 -3.50
CA LYS A 107 22.48 -4.84 -3.99
C LYS A 107 23.24 -5.62 -2.90
N THR A 108 23.09 -5.24 -1.65
CA THR A 108 23.87 -5.76 -0.51
C THR A 108 23.04 -6.46 0.55
N SER A 109 21.70 -6.32 0.50
CA SER A 109 20.84 -6.86 1.56
C SER A 109 19.42 -7.09 1.06
N ASP A 110 18.79 -8.13 1.60
CA ASP A 110 17.39 -8.46 1.46
C ASP A 110 16.70 -8.32 2.83
N LYS A 111 15.56 -7.69 2.86
CA LYS A 111 14.78 -7.45 4.08
C LYS A 111 13.51 -8.30 4.17
N MET A 112 13.30 -9.20 3.23
CA MET A 112 12.06 -9.98 3.16
C MET A 112 11.83 -10.83 4.41
N GLU A 113 12.88 -11.45 4.96
CA GLU A 113 12.78 -12.24 6.20
C GLU A 113 12.39 -11.36 7.40
N GLU A 114 13.08 -10.22 7.57
CA GLU A 114 12.77 -9.24 8.63
C GLU A 114 11.33 -8.74 8.52
N ILE A 115 10.90 -8.41 7.32
CA ILE A 115 9.55 -7.92 7.04
C ILE A 115 8.51 -9.00 7.31
N PHE A 116 8.81 -10.25 6.94
CA PHE A 116 7.93 -11.39 7.21
C PHE A 116 7.65 -11.54 8.71
N PHE A 117 8.69 -11.57 9.55
CA PHE A 117 8.51 -11.68 11.00
C PHE A 117 7.76 -10.48 11.58
N LYS A 118 8.08 -9.25 11.16
CA LYS A 118 7.32 -8.06 11.57
C LYS A 118 5.85 -8.13 11.17
N SER A 119 5.55 -8.70 9.99
CA SER A 119 4.19 -8.88 9.51
C SER A 119 3.41 -9.89 10.35
N VAL A 120 4.05 -11.02 10.71
CA VAL A 120 3.46 -12.03 11.57
C VAL A 120 3.14 -11.44 12.95
N ASP A 121 4.07 -10.72 13.56
CA ASP A 121 3.88 -10.08 14.86
C ASP A 121 2.74 -9.05 14.81
N PHE A 122 2.72 -8.23 13.77
CA PHE A 122 1.66 -7.23 13.56
C PHE A 122 0.29 -7.90 13.44
N LEU A 123 0.16 -8.87 12.54
CA LEU A 123 -1.10 -9.57 12.33
C LEU A 123 -1.55 -10.29 13.61
N THR A 124 -0.64 -10.97 14.31
CA THR A 124 -0.94 -11.66 15.57
C THR A 124 -1.46 -10.70 16.63
N THR A 125 -0.94 -9.48 16.68
CA THR A 125 -1.37 -8.45 17.63
C THR A 125 -2.82 -8.00 17.39
N TYR A 126 -3.21 -7.80 16.13
CA TYR A 126 -4.49 -7.20 15.77
C TYR A 126 -5.59 -8.19 15.36
N MET A 127 -5.25 -9.47 15.18
CA MET A 127 -6.25 -10.51 14.84
C MET A 127 -6.93 -11.16 16.06
N LYS A 128 -6.48 -10.82 17.26
CA LYS A 128 -7.08 -11.32 18.51
C LYS A 128 -8.52 -10.84 18.73
#